data_d53dfcb543b406b8f31975af9c457d16
#
_entry.id   d53dfcb543b406b8f31975af9c457d16
#
_cell.length_a   1.000
_cell.length_b   1.000
_cell.length_c   1.000
_cell.angle_alpha   90.00
_cell.angle_beta   90.00
_cell.angle_gamma   90.00
#
_symmetry.space_group_name_H-M   'P 1'
#
loop_
_entity.id
_entity.type
_entity.pdbx_description
1 polymer ?
#
loop_
_entity_poly.entity_id
_entity_poly.type
_entity_poly.pdbx_seq_one_letter_code
_entity_poly.pdbx_strand_id
1 'polypeptide(L)'
;MSDPQNYGKQPKDPNKPMKERMLAGELYRIDNVLEQEQDLTAKWLARLNDSSCSSRSERQQIIRERIGAMGEGCDIRPPFYCDYGSNIFMGKDVILNFNCCILDVVTVTIGDGTLFGPNVQIYPADHPRDKETRLEGWEFGRPIKIGKNVWIGGGAMILPGVTIGDDAIIG
;
A
#
# COMPACT_ATOMS: atom_id res chain seq x y z
N MET A 1 15.56 -10.87 19.72
CA MET A 1 15.91 -9.46 19.63
C MET A 1 16.26 -9.19 18.17
N SER A 2 15.44 -8.42 17.44
CA SER A 2 15.73 -8.05 16.06
C SER A 2 16.95 -7.14 16.04
N ASP A 3 17.89 -7.41 15.12
CA ASP A 3 19.08 -6.61 14.89
C ASP A 3 18.69 -5.13 14.69
N PRO A 4 19.19 -4.18 15.52
CA PRO A 4 18.88 -2.76 15.37
C PRO A 4 19.39 -2.15 14.06
N GLN A 5 20.22 -2.88 13.29
CA GLN A 5 20.81 -2.41 12.03
C GLN A 5 19.98 -2.72 10.78
N ASN A 6 18.80 -3.32 10.91
CA ASN A 6 18.01 -3.75 9.75
C ASN A 6 16.96 -2.71 9.28
N TYR A 7 17.32 -1.45 9.34
CA TYR A 7 16.49 -0.35 8.86
C TYR A 7 16.92 0.09 7.45
N GLY A 8 16.35 -0.57 6.44
CA GLY A 8 16.66 -0.34 5.03
C GLY A 8 17.92 -1.09 4.59
N LYS A 9 17.74 -2.05 3.70
CA LYS A 9 18.89 -2.77 3.12
C LYS A 9 19.64 -1.83 2.20
N GLN A 10 20.96 -1.76 2.36
CA GLN A 10 21.81 -1.14 1.35
C GLN A 10 21.65 -1.88 0.02
N PRO A 11 21.55 -1.17 -1.12
CA PRO A 11 21.45 -1.83 -2.41
C PRO A 11 22.75 -2.63 -2.68
N LYS A 12 22.57 -3.84 -3.20
CA LYS A 12 23.72 -4.68 -3.61
C LYS A 12 24.42 -4.10 -4.83
N ASP A 13 23.65 -3.45 -5.71
CA ASP A 13 24.13 -2.73 -6.89
C ASP A 13 23.88 -1.23 -6.72
N PRO A 14 24.95 -0.40 -6.67
CA PRO A 14 24.81 1.04 -6.52
C PRO A 14 24.15 1.72 -7.73
N ASN A 15 24.10 1.05 -8.89
CA ASN A 15 23.48 1.58 -10.10
C ASN A 15 22.02 1.12 -10.30
N LYS A 16 21.48 0.33 -9.38
CA LYS A 16 20.11 -0.16 -9.44
C LYS A 16 19.13 1.02 -9.45
N PRO A 17 18.16 1.08 -10.39
CA PRO A 17 17.15 2.14 -10.45
C PRO A 17 16.36 2.28 -9.13
N MET A 18 15.99 3.51 -8.77
CA MET A 18 15.28 3.78 -7.49
C MET A 18 13.97 3.01 -7.37
N LYS A 19 13.19 2.89 -8.44
CA LYS A 19 11.97 2.06 -8.46
C LYS A 19 12.25 0.59 -8.12
N GLU A 20 13.31 0.02 -8.66
CA GLU A 20 13.67 -1.36 -8.36
C GLU A 20 14.17 -1.54 -6.93
N ARG A 21 14.89 -0.54 -6.38
CA ARG A 21 15.29 -0.52 -4.96
C ARG A 21 14.06 -0.48 -4.06
N MET A 22 13.15 0.45 -4.32
CA MET A 22 11.89 0.59 -3.60
C MET A 22 11.15 -0.74 -3.52
N LEU A 23 10.90 -1.37 -4.67
CA LEU A 23 10.17 -2.64 -4.75
C LEU A 23 10.89 -3.80 -4.06
N ALA A 24 12.23 -3.75 -3.98
CA ALA A 24 13.04 -4.73 -3.26
C ALA A 24 13.14 -4.48 -1.75
N GLY A 25 12.56 -3.40 -1.24
CA GLY A 25 12.69 -2.98 0.17
C GLY A 25 14.10 -2.52 0.54
N GLU A 26 14.87 -2.07 -0.45
CA GLU A 26 16.17 -1.44 -0.27
C GLU A 26 16.02 0.07 -0.05
N LEU A 27 17.08 0.72 0.45
CA LEU A 27 17.08 2.18 0.54
C LEU A 27 16.95 2.81 -0.84
N TYR A 28 15.97 3.70 -0.98
CA TYR A 28 15.71 4.47 -2.21
C TYR A 28 15.40 5.92 -1.86
N ARG A 29 15.42 6.78 -2.87
CA ARG A 29 14.91 8.16 -2.81
C ARG A 29 13.95 8.36 -3.96
N ILE A 30 13.00 9.25 -3.78
CA ILE A 30 12.11 9.65 -4.87
C ILE A 30 12.97 10.30 -5.97
N ASP A 31 12.86 9.77 -7.18
CA ASP A 31 13.44 10.30 -8.41
C ASP A 31 12.33 10.68 -9.41
N ASN A 32 12.69 11.27 -10.54
CA ASN A 32 11.72 11.69 -11.54
C ASN A 32 10.81 10.56 -12.03
N VAL A 33 11.28 9.29 -12.01
CA VAL A 33 10.46 8.14 -12.42
C VAL A 33 9.37 7.85 -11.39
N LEU A 34 9.73 7.88 -10.11
CA LEU A 34 8.78 7.66 -9.03
C LEU A 34 7.80 8.83 -8.89
N GLU A 35 8.26 10.08 -9.07
CA GLU A 35 7.37 11.26 -9.12
C GLU A 35 6.32 11.15 -10.24
N GLN A 36 6.72 10.75 -11.45
CA GLN A 36 5.79 10.54 -12.56
C GLN A 36 4.74 9.45 -12.25
N GLU A 37 5.14 8.38 -11.60
CA GLU A 37 4.21 7.32 -11.17
C GLU A 37 3.21 7.83 -10.12
N GLN A 38 3.66 8.64 -9.17
CA GLN A 38 2.80 9.28 -8.16
C GLN A 38 1.84 10.28 -8.80
N ASP A 39 2.27 11.06 -9.79
CA ASP A 39 1.41 11.98 -10.55
C ASP A 39 0.29 11.24 -11.31
N LEU A 40 0.61 10.08 -11.90
CA LEU A 40 -0.39 9.22 -12.54
C LEU A 40 -1.38 8.68 -11.50
N THR A 41 -0.90 8.27 -10.33
CA THR A 41 -1.75 7.82 -9.23
C THR A 41 -2.65 8.94 -8.73
N ALA A 42 -2.14 10.15 -8.55
CA ALA A 42 -2.91 11.31 -8.11
C ALA A 42 -4.08 11.62 -9.05
N LYS A 43 -3.85 11.57 -10.37
CA LYS A 43 -4.90 11.75 -11.39
C LYS A 43 -5.96 10.64 -11.33
N TRP A 44 -5.54 9.40 -11.13
CA TRP A 44 -6.44 8.28 -10.97
C TRP A 44 -7.25 8.37 -9.66
N LEU A 45 -6.61 8.72 -8.53
CA LEU A 45 -7.27 8.94 -7.25
C LEU A 45 -8.30 10.07 -7.32
N ALA A 46 -8.02 11.16 -8.03
CA ALA A 46 -8.98 12.24 -8.23
C ALA A 46 -10.27 11.71 -8.91
N ARG A 47 -10.13 10.87 -9.95
CA ARG A 47 -11.28 10.23 -10.62
C ARG A 47 -12.01 9.25 -9.71
N LEU A 48 -11.28 8.38 -8.99
CA LEU A 48 -11.87 7.41 -8.07
C LEU A 48 -12.65 8.09 -6.95
N ASN A 49 -12.08 9.14 -6.37
CA ASN A 49 -12.67 9.85 -5.24
C ASN A 49 -13.85 10.74 -5.64
N ASP A 50 -13.92 11.17 -6.91
CA ASP A 50 -15.08 11.86 -7.46
C ASP A 50 -16.20 10.87 -7.87
N SER A 51 -15.92 9.59 -7.93
CA SER A 51 -16.88 8.53 -8.32
C SER A 51 -17.87 8.13 -7.24
N SER A 52 -17.99 8.89 -6.14
CA SER A 52 -18.88 8.58 -5.01
C SER A 52 -20.35 8.36 -5.38
N CYS A 53 -20.79 8.99 -6.47
CA CYS A 53 -22.15 8.84 -7.01
C CYS A 53 -22.26 7.77 -8.11
N SER A 54 -21.15 7.14 -8.53
CA SER A 54 -21.13 6.10 -9.55
C SER A 54 -21.63 4.77 -9.01
N SER A 55 -22.16 3.93 -9.91
CA SER A 55 -22.50 2.56 -9.55
C SER A 55 -21.26 1.78 -9.08
N ARG A 56 -21.46 0.72 -8.30
CA ARG A 56 -20.36 -0.15 -7.86
C ARG A 56 -19.56 -0.71 -9.05
N SER A 57 -20.23 -1.05 -10.15
CA SER A 57 -19.58 -1.59 -11.34
C SER A 57 -18.67 -0.58 -12.04
N GLU A 58 -19.13 0.68 -12.18
CA GLU A 58 -18.31 1.77 -12.73
C GLU A 58 -17.09 2.06 -11.85
N ARG A 59 -17.28 2.11 -10.53
CA ARG A 59 -16.20 2.29 -9.57
C ARG A 59 -15.18 1.17 -9.65
N GLN A 60 -15.62 -0.10 -9.76
CA GLN A 60 -14.73 -1.26 -9.94
C GLN A 60 -13.90 -1.17 -11.23
N GLN A 61 -14.43 -0.62 -12.30
CA GLN A 61 -13.66 -0.39 -13.53
C GLN A 61 -12.53 0.62 -13.29
N ILE A 62 -12.81 1.74 -12.62
CA ILE A 62 -11.80 2.74 -12.28
C ILE A 62 -10.72 2.11 -11.38
N ILE A 63 -11.11 1.32 -10.38
CA ILE A 63 -10.15 0.68 -9.46
C ILE A 63 -9.19 -0.23 -10.24
N ARG A 64 -9.69 -1.03 -11.17
CA ARG A 64 -8.87 -1.97 -11.97
C ARG A 64 -7.82 -1.30 -12.87
N GLU A 65 -7.98 -0.01 -13.18
CA GLU A 65 -7.01 0.71 -14.01
C GLU A 65 -5.63 0.88 -13.34
N ARG A 66 -5.57 0.85 -12.00
CA ARG A 66 -4.34 1.17 -11.28
C ARG A 66 -3.96 0.16 -10.20
N ILE A 67 -4.89 -0.53 -9.58
CA ILE A 67 -4.59 -1.55 -8.56
C ILE A 67 -3.85 -2.73 -9.20
N GLY A 68 -2.78 -3.20 -8.57
CA GLY A 68 -1.89 -4.25 -9.10
C GLY A 68 -2.62 -5.55 -9.43
N ALA A 69 -3.53 -6.01 -8.54
CA ALA A 69 -4.47 -7.08 -8.83
C ALA A 69 -5.73 -6.95 -7.97
N MET A 70 -6.87 -7.32 -8.55
CA MET A 70 -8.17 -7.26 -7.88
C MET A 70 -9.05 -8.43 -8.31
N GLY A 71 -9.36 -9.33 -7.38
CA GLY A 71 -10.29 -10.44 -7.59
C GLY A 71 -11.73 -9.98 -7.83
N GLU A 72 -12.62 -10.94 -8.09
CA GLU A 72 -14.04 -10.68 -8.21
C GLU A 72 -14.65 -10.22 -6.88
N GLY A 73 -15.75 -9.49 -6.91
CA GLY A 73 -16.50 -9.08 -5.71
C GLY A 73 -15.86 -7.96 -4.88
N CYS A 74 -14.64 -7.53 -5.21
CA CYS A 74 -13.95 -6.46 -4.47
C CYS A 74 -14.59 -5.09 -4.68
N ASP A 75 -14.42 -4.20 -3.69
CA ASP A 75 -14.76 -2.79 -3.81
C ASP A 75 -13.86 -1.93 -2.91
N ILE A 76 -13.61 -0.69 -3.32
CA ILE A 76 -12.98 0.36 -2.53
C ILE A 76 -13.93 1.53 -2.48
N ARG A 77 -14.40 1.87 -1.28
CA ARG A 77 -15.30 3.00 -1.07
C ARG A 77 -14.52 4.31 -0.96
N PRO A 78 -14.79 5.29 -1.83
CA PRO A 78 -14.13 6.58 -1.75
C PRO A 78 -14.55 7.38 -0.49
N PRO A 79 -13.69 8.32 -0.04
CA PRO A 79 -12.36 8.54 -0.56
C PRO A 79 -11.37 7.45 -0.19
N PHE A 80 -10.38 7.22 -1.06
CA PHE A 80 -9.28 6.29 -0.88
C PHE A 80 -7.97 6.98 -1.25
N TYR A 81 -6.87 6.59 -0.60
CA TYR A 81 -5.55 7.15 -0.85
C TYR A 81 -4.48 6.07 -0.91
N CYS A 82 -3.53 6.22 -1.82
CA CYS A 82 -2.35 5.37 -1.93
C CYS A 82 -1.23 6.10 -2.67
N ASP A 83 0.00 5.56 -2.61
CA ASP A 83 1.15 6.15 -3.31
C ASP A 83 1.19 5.74 -4.80
N TYR A 84 1.03 4.45 -5.08
CA TYR A 84 1.17 3.90 -6.43
C TYR A 84 -0.06 3.11 -6.90
N GLY A 85 -0.77 2.44 -6.01
CA GLY A 85 -1.87 1.52 -6.30
C GLY A 85 -1.39 0.19 -6.91
N SER A 86 -0.38 0.24 -7.76
CA SER A 86 0.15 -0.92 -8.50
C SER A 86 0.79 -1.99 -7.61
N ASN A 87 1.11 -1.68 -6.36
CA ASN A 87 1.69 -2.62 -5.40
C ASN A 87 0.65 -3.21 -4.43
N ILE A 88 -0.64 -2.96 -4.66
CA ILE A 88 -1.76 -3.50 -3.88
C ILE A 88 -2.36 -4.69 -4.63
N PHE A 89 -2.41 -5.85 -3.97
CA PHE A 89 -2.92 -7.10 -4.54
C PHE A 89 -4.05 -7.63 -3.67
N MET A 90 -5.27 -7.61 -4.18
CA MET A 90 -6.48 -8.05 -3.48
C MET A 90 -6.99 -9.39 -4.05
N GLY A 91 -7.29 -10.33 -3.17
CA GLY A 91 -8.02 -11.55 -3.50
C GLY A 91 -9.46 -11.27 -3.90
N LYS A 92 -10.36 -12.24 -3.73
CA LYS A 92 -11.80 -12.09 -4.01
C LYS A 92 -12.54 -11.49 -2.82
N ASP A 93 -13.64 -10.78 -3.09
CA ASP A 93 -14.57 -10.26 -2.09
C ASP A 93 -13.92 -9.39 -1.00
N VAL A 94 -12.83 -8.70 -1.33
CA VAL A 94 -12.17 -7.74 -0.44
C VAL A 94 -12.89 -6.40 -0.50
N ILE A 95 -13.27 -5.87 0.67
CA ILE A 95 -13.95 -4.57 0.78
C ILE A 95 -13.13 -3.62 1.64
N LEU A 96 -12.73 -2.50 1.05
CA LEU A 96 -12.18 -1.36 1.78
C LEU A 96 -13.29 -0.33 2.02
N ASN A 97 -13.51 0.04 3.28
CA ASN A 97 -14.49 1.06 3.63
C ASN A 97 -13.93 2.47 3.42
N PHE A 98 -14.72 3.48 3.75
CA PHE A 98 -14.40 4.89 3.50
C PHE A 98 -13.08 5.32 4.15
N ASN A 99 -12.37 6.20 3.43
CA ASN A 99 -11.20 6.90 3.95
C ASN A 99 -10.04 5.97 4.35
N CYS A 100 -9.89 4.83 3.68
CA CYS A 100 -8.71 3.98 3.85
C CYS A 100 -7.51 4.58 3.11
N CYS A 101 -6.31 4.35 3.68
CA CYS A 101 -5.05 4.78 3.09
C CYS A 101 -4.06 3.61 3.07
N ILE A 102 -3.39 3.39 1.93
CA ILE A 102 -2.36 2.36 1.77
C ILE A 102 -1.13 3.00 1.11
N LEU A 103 -0.04 3.21 1.86
CA LEU A 103 1.20 3.78 1.34
C LEU A 103 2.05 2.69 0.66
N ASP A 104 1.61 2.23 -0.49
CA ASP A 104 2.08 1.02 -1.18
C ASP A 104 3.43 1.19 -1.91
N VAL A 105 4.46 1.65 -1.21
CA VAL A 105 5.83 1.71 -1.76
C VAL A 105 6.40 0.32 -2.07
N VAL A 106 5.92 -0.71 -1.39
CA VAL A 106 6.18 -2.14 -1.65
C VAL A 106 4.89 -2.93 -1.58
N THR A 107 4.95 -4.21 -1.90
CA THR A 107 3.79 -5.11 -1.97
C THR A 107 2.95 -5.13 -0.70
N VAL A 108 1.65 -4.92 -0.88
CA VAL A 108 0.59 -5.20 0.10
C VAL A 108 -0.31 -6.27 -0.48
N THR A 109 -0.38 -7.44 0.17
CA THR A 109 -1.26 -8.53 -0.23
C THR A 109 -2.42 -8.67 0.75
N ILE A 110 -3.63 -8.84 0.23
CA ILE A 110 -4.87 -8.96 1.00
C ILE A 110 -5.61 -10.19 0.52
N GLY A 111 -5.83 -11.14 1.42
CA GLY A 111 -6.52 -12.40 1.13
C GLY A 111 -8.03 -12.25 0.93
N ASP A 112 -8.64 -13.31 0.39
CA ASP A 112 -10.05 -13.35 0.03
C ASP A 112 -10.97 -13.05 1.23
N GLY A 113 -12.07 -12.35 1.01
CA GLY A 113 -13.11 -12.10 2.00
C GLY A 113 -12.72 -11.12 3.13
N THR A 114 -11.57 -10.48 3.02
CA THR A 114 -11.10 -9.55 4.06
C THR A 114 -11.83 -8.22 4.00
N LEU A 115 -12.23 -7.73 5.18
CA LEU A 115 -13.04 -6.52 5.34
C LEU A 115 -12.27 -5.45 6.12
N PHE A 116 -12.23 -4.24 5.58
CA PHE A 116 -11.64 -3.07 6.23
C PHE A 116 -12.72 -2.13 6.72
N GLY A 117 -12.67 -1.75 7.99
CA GLY A 117 -13.44 -0.65 8.54
C GLY A 117 -13.01 0.71 7.97
N PRO A 118 -13.78 1.79 8.24
CA PRO A 118 -13.40 3.11 7.77
C PRO A 118 -12.12 3.61 8.47
N ASN A 119 -11.37 4.47 7.78
CA ASN A 119 -10.12 5.07 8.26
C ASN A 119 -9.01 4.07 8.60
N VAL A 120 -9.02 2.87 8.05
CA VAL A 120 -7.90 1.92 8.22
C VAL A 120 -6.70 2.41 7.43
N GLN A 121 -5.52 2.33 8.07
CA GLN A 121 -4.26 2.81 7.55
C GLN A 121 -3.28 1.64 7.40
N ILE A 122 -2.72 1.44 6.21
CA ILE A 122 -1.75 0.38 5.91
C ILE A 122 -0.45 1.05 5.46
N TYR A 123 0.59 0.94 6.28
CA TYR A 123 1.85 1.65 6.08
C TYR A 123 3.03 0.69 5.90
N PRO A 124 3.27 0.16 4.69
CA PRO A 124 4.50 -0.57 4.40
C PRO A 124 5.72 0.34 4.30
N ALA A 125 5.53 1.66 4.06
CA ALA A 125 6.58 2.67 4.01
C ALA A 125 7.22 2.92 5.38
N ASP A 126 8.54 3.11 5.40
CA ASP A 126 9.31 3.40 6.61
C ASP A 126 10.52 4.30 6.30
N HIS A 127 11.07 4.93 7.32
CA HIS A 127 12.23 5.81 7.21
C HIS A 127 13.39 5.32 8.08
N PRO A 128 14.66 5.55 7.67
CA PRO A 128 15.82 5.23 8.48
C PRO A 128 15.77 5.88 9.87
N ARG A 129 16.14 5.12 10.90
CA ARG A 129 16.21 5.65 12.27
C ARG A 129 17.44 6.52 12.47
N ASP A 130 18.48 6.30 11.67
CA ASP A 130 19.62 7.19 11.60
C ASP A 130 19.21 8.57 11.04
N LYS A 131 19.54 9.62 11.77
CA LYS A 131 19.08 10.97 11.44
C LYS A 131 19.71 11.51 10.15
N GLU A 132 20.96 11.17 9.88
CA GLU A 132 21.70 11.67 8.73
C GLU A 132 21.17 11.05 7.44
N THR A 133 21.01 9.73 7.42
CA THR A 133 20.39 9.01 6.31
C THR A 133 18.96 9.49 6.03
N ARG A 134 18.18 9.76 7.09
CA ARG A 134 16.81 10.28 6.93
C ARG A 134 16.79 11.72 6.39
N LEU A 135 17.71 12.57 6.83
CA LEU A 135 17.84 13.95 6.32
C LEU A 135 18.24 14.01 4.85
N GLU A 136 18.97 13.00 4.36
CA GLU A 136 19.29 12.83 2.94
C GLU A 136 18.09 12.40 2.08
N GLY A 137 16.93 12.15 2.68
CA GLY A 137 15.69 11.76 2.00
C GLY A 137 15.63 10.28 1.62
N TRP A 138 16.40 9.40 2.30
CA TRP A 138 16.29 7.97 2.10
C TRP A 138 15.06 7.39 2.78
N GLU A 139 14.42 6.45 2.09
CA GLU A 139 13.25 5.70 2.51
C GLU A 139 13.43 4.21 2.20
N PHE A 140 12.58 3.38 2.78
CA PHE A 140 12.48 1.96 2.43
C PHE A 140 11.09 1.43 2.77
N GLY A 141 10.76 0.26 2.26
CA GLY A 141 9.48 -0.39 2.56
C GLY A 141 9.67 -1.81 3.08
N ARG A 142 8.68 -2.27 3.84
CA ARG A 142 8.57 -3.67 4.26
C ARG A 142 7.18 -4.19 3.90
N PRO A 143 7.08 -5.27 3.07
CA PRO A 143 5.81 -5.79 2.61
C PRO A 143 4.87 -6.14 3.76
N ILE A 144 3.57 -5.88 3.55
CA ILE A 144 2.51 -6.27 4.48
C ILE A 144 1.69 -7.39 3.85
N LYS A 145 1.39 -8.41 4.65
CA LYS A 145 0.57 -9.55 4.25
C LYS A 145 -0.63 -9.66 5.17
N ILE A 146 -1.83 -9.63 4.58
CA ILE A 146 -3.09 -9.80 5.29
C ILE A 146 -3.73 -11.07 4.75
N GLY A 147 -4.06 -11.99 5.63
CA GLY A 147 -4.67 -13.28 5.33
C GLY A 147 -6.10 -13.18 4.80
N LYS A 148 -6.76 -14.33 4.72
CA LYS A 148 -8.15 -14.45 4.29
C LYS A 148 -9.11 -14.23 5.45
N ASN A 149 -10.33 -13.77 5.14
CA ASN A 149 -11.41 -13.60 6.11
C ASN A 149 -10.99 -12.78 7.35
N VAL A 150 -10.11 -11.78 7.15
CA VAL A 150 -9.68 -10.88 8.21
C VAL A 150 -10.68 -9.74 8.35
N TRP A 151 -11.00 -9.34 9.59
CA TRP A 151 -11.73 -8.11 9.84
C TRP A 151 -10.82 -7.09 10.52
N ILE A 152 -10.54 -5.99 9.84
CA ILE A 152 -9.76 -4.88 10.38
C ILE A 152 -10.73 -3.78 10.80
N GLY A 153 -10.83 -3.52 12.10
CA GLY A 153 -11.68 -2.49 12.68
C GLY A 153 -11.30 -1.08 12.25
N GLY A 154 -12.29 -0.17 12.29
CA GLY A 154 -12.09 1.21 11.84
C GLY A 154 -11.00 1.94 12.64
N GLY A 155 -10.15 2.69 11.93
CA GLY A 155 -9.05 3.46 12.52
C GLY A 155 -7.81 2.65 12.88
N ALA A 156 -7.78 1.34 12.65
CA ALA A 156 -6.59 0.52 12.90
C ALA A 156 -5.44 0.92 11.97
N MET A 157 -4.21 0.86 12.47
CA MET A 157 -2.97 1.11 11.71
C MET A 157 -2.14 -0.17 11.64
N ILE A 158 -1.80 -0.60 10.43
CA ILE A 158 -0.93 -1.75 10.19
C ILE A 158 0.44 -1.25 9.74
N LEU A 159 1.45 -1.55 10.54
CA LEU A 159 2.80 -1.01 10.38
C LEU A 159 3.68 -1.86 9.45
N PRO A 160 4.84 -1.33 9.00
CA PRO A 160 5.69 -1.97 8.00
C PRO A 160 6.13 -3.39 8.40
N GLY A 161 5.98 -4.35 7.47
CA GLY A 161 6.42 -5.73 7.64
C GLY A 161 5.48 -6.63 8.46
N VAL A 162 4.31 -6.13 8.85
CA VAL A 162 3.32 -6.93 9.60
C VAL A 162 2.72 -8.01 8.71
N THR A 163 2.55 -9.20 9.27
CA THR A 163 1.77 -10.29 8.70
C THR A 163 0.59 -10.60 9.62
N ILE A 164 -0.62 -10.55 9.08
CA ILE A 164 -1.87 -10.92 9.76
C ILE A 164 -2.31 -12.27 9.20
N GLY A 165 -2.54 -13.25 10.07
CA GLY A 165 -3.02 -14.57 9.68
C GLY A 165 -4.49 -14.56 9.26
N ASP A 166 -4.93 -15.67 8.65
CA ASP A 166 -6.32 -15.88 8.28
C ASP A 166 -7.24 -15.80 9.52
N ASP A 167 -8.51 -15.40 9.29
CA ASP A 167 -9.58 -15.33 10.30
C ASP A 167 -9.30 -14.37 11.47
N ALA A 168 -8.27 -13.52 11.38
CA ALA A 168 -7.94 -12.58 12.44
C ALA A 168 -8.94 -11.41 12.52
N ILE A 169 -9.13 -10.89 13.74
CA ILE A 169 -9.86 -9.65 14.01
C ILE A 169 -8.88 -8.66 14.62
N ILE A 170 -8.77 -7.48 14.00
CA ILE A 170 -7.92 -6.38 14.45
C ILE A 170 -8.83 -5.23 14.87
N GLY A 171 -8.68 -4.77 16.11
CA GLY A 171 -9.45 -3.65 16.67
C GLY A 171 -8.60 -2.38 16.83
#